data_f4926d191539b40340cb92eb6828c6f3
#
_entry.id   f4926d191539b40340cb92eb6828c6f3
#
_cell.length_a   1.000
_cell.length_b   1.000
_cell.length_c   1.000
_cell.angle_alpha   90.00
_cell.angle_beta   90.00
_cell.angle_gamma   90.00
#
_symmetry.space_group_name_H-M   'P 1'
#
loop_
_entity.id
_entity.type
_entity.pdbx_description
1 polymer ?
#
loop_
_entity_poly.entity_id
_entity_poly.type
_entity_poly.pdbx_seq_one_letter_code
_entity_poly.pdbx_strand_id
1 'polypeptide(L)'
;MGKLCVIDGLDGCGKSTQLEQIRARLAAMGVDFREISFPDYEQPSSALVKQYLAGEFGEDASPFAASSFYAVDRYASFQKFWKEDYEAGKLIVAARYTTSNAIYQLARSPRETWDAFLDWMEDYEYEKLGLPRPDAVCFLDMPLAVSQRLMTERYDGDESKKDLHERNVKFLETCREAALYAAKRWGWTVIPCGEGDKPFSIEAVTESLMEWLKPFV
;
A
#
# COMPACT_ATOMS: atom_id res chain seq x y z
N MET A 1 6.27 16.21 -15.45
CA MET A 1 5.82 15.61 -14.19
C MET A 1 6.65 14.38 -13.92
N GLY A 2 6.90 14.08 -12.65
CA GLY A 2 7.61 12.90 -12.19
C GLY A 2 6.87 11.60 -12.48
N LYS A 3 7.48 10.51 -12.07
CA LYS A 3 6.88 9.18 -12.13
C LYS A 3 6.52 8.73 -10.72
N LEU A 4 5.31 8.23 -10.52
CA LEU A 4 4.84 7.69 -9.25
C LEU A 4 4.71 6.17 -9.34
N CYS A 5 5.61 5.46 -8.69
CA CYS A 5 5.63 4.01 -8.60
C CYS A 5 5.18 3.58 -7.20
N VAL A 6 4.14 2.78 -7.10
CA VAL A 6 3.56 2.33 -5.83
C VAL A 6 3.88 0.87 -5.58
N ILE A 7 4.40 0.57 -4.40
CA ILE A 7 4.60 -0.80 -3.90
C ILE A 7 3.61 -1.03 -2.77
N ASP A 8 2.67 -1.93 -2.99
CA ASP A 8 1.67 -2.30 -2.00
C ASP A 8 1.69 -3.80 -1.73
N GLY A 9 0.92 -4.24 -0.77
CA GLY A 9 0.81 -5.63 -0.34
C GLY A 9 0.20 -5.70 1.06
N LEU A 10 -0.20 -6.87 1.49
CA LEU A 10 -0.76 -7.06 2.82
C LEU A 10 0.30 -6.86 3.91
N ASP A 11 -0.16 -6.77 5.16
CA ASP A 11 0.74 -6.67 6.30
C ASP A 11 1.57 -7.95 6.43
N GLY A 12 2.85 -7.79 6.82
CA GLY A 12 3.79 -8.91 6.86
C GLY A 12 4.33 -9.41 5.52
N CYS A 13 4.00 -8.78 4.37
CA CYS A 13 4.52 -9.21 3.07
C CYS A 13 5.98 -8.77 2.77
N GLY A 14 6.64 -8.07 3.70
CA GLY A 14 8.02 -7.64 3.53
C GLY A 14 8.23 -6.28 2.86
N LYS A 15 7.19 -5.44 2.70
CA LYS A 15 7.31 -4.10 2.06
C LYS A 15 8.47 -3.25 2.58
N SER A 16 8.59 -3.11 3.90
CA SER A 16 9.63 -2.27 4.50
C SER A 16 11.03 -2.76 4.17
N THR A 17 11.24 -4.08 4.22
CA THR A 17 12.50 -4.72 3.84
C THR A 17 12.82 -4.46 2.37
N GLN A 18 11.83 -4.60 1.48
CA GLN A 18 12.04 -4.39 0.06
C GLN A 18 12.30 -2.92 -0.28
N LEU A 19 11.63 -1.98 0.39
CA LEU A 19 11.92 -0.55 0.22
C LEU A 19 13.34 -0.18 0.64
N GLU A 20 13.84 -0.78 1.72
CA GLU A 20 15.23 -0.59 2.14
C GLU A 20 16.21 -1.09 1.08
N GLN A 21 15.97 -2.26 0.48
CA GLN A 21 16.79 -2.80 -0.61
C GLN A 21 16.72 -1.91 -1.86
N ILE A 22 15.53 -1.49 -2.26
CA ILE A 22 15.31 -0.59 -3.40
C ILE A 22 16.05 0.73 -3.19
N ARG A 23 15.94 1.32 -1.99
CA ARG A 23 16.66 2.55 -1.64
C ARG A 23 18.17 2.40 -1.83
N ALA A 24 18.74 1.30 -1.32
CA ALA A 24 20.16 1.04 -1.48
C ALA A 24 20.58 0.86 -2.95
N ARG A 25 19.76 0.15 -3.76
CA ARG A 25 20.02 -0.08 -5.19
C ARG A 25 19.91 1.20 -6.00
N LEU A 26 18.83 1.98 -5.84
CA LEU A 26 18.65 3.24 -6.55
C LEU A 26 19.76 4.26 -6.20
N ALA A 27 20.15 4.34 -4.93
CA ALA A 27 21.27 5.18 -4.50
C ALA A 27 22.61 4.76 -5.15
N ALA A 28 22.89 3.45 -5.22
CA ALA A 28 24.09 2.92 -5.88
C ALA A 28 24.09 3.20 -7.40
N MET A 29 22.91 3.31 -8.03
CA MET A 29 22.76 3.68 -9.44
C MET A 29 22.81 5.20 -9.67
N GLY A 30 22.87 6.02 -8.60
CA GLY A 30 22.86 7.48 -8.71
C GLY A 30 21.51 8.07 -9.09
N VAL A 31 20.42 7.31 -8.91
CA VAL A 31 19.06 7.77 -9.21
C VAL A 31 18.57 8.70 -8.12
N ASP A 32 18.15 9.92 -8.49
CA ASP A 32 17.49 10.85 -7.57
C ASP A 32 16.00 10.50 -7.50
N PHE A 33 15.53 10.04 -6.35
CA PHE A 33 14.15 9.67 -6.10
C PHE A 33 13.69 10.14 -4.73
N ARG A 34 12.39 10.20 -4.56
CA ARG A 34 11.77 10.45 -3.26
C ARG A 34 10.96 9.25 -2.82
N GLU A 35 11.22 8.80 -1.60
CA GLU A 35 10.41 7.78 -0.94
C GLU A 35 9.31 8.45 -0.12
N ILE A 36 8.09 7.92 -0.22
CA ILE A 36 6.93 8.30 0.60
C ILE A 36 6.25 7.04 1.13
N SER A 37 5.58 7.16 2.25
CA SER A 37 4.87 6.03 2.87
C SER A 37 3.55 6.51 3.50
N PHE A 38 2.52 5.68 3.38
CA PHE A 38 1.22 5.97 3.95
C PHE A 38 0.70 4.83 4.84
N PRO A 39 -0.05 5.17 5.93
CA PRO A 39 -0.32 6.55 6.41
C PRO A 39 0.95 7.27 6.85
N ASP A 40 0.96 8.62 6.73
CA ASP A 40 2.06 9.46 7.22
C ASP A 40 1.86 9.72 8.72
N TYR A 41 2.21 8.71 9.53
CA TYR A 41 1.98 8.73 10.97
C TYR A 41 2.68 9.86 11.73
N GLU A 42 3.73 10.43 11.16
CA GLU A 42 4.46 11.56 11.76
C GLU A 42 3.69 12.88 11.63
N GLN A 43 2.67 12.92 10.77
CA GLN A 43 1.93 14.14 10.48
C GLN A 43 0.57 14.17 11.19
N PRO A 44 0.10 15.38 11.57
CA PRO A 44 -1.23 15.56 12.15
C PRO A 44 -2.39 15.11 11.23
N SER A 45 -2.17 15.08 9.92
CA SER A 45 -3.16 14.63 8.92
C SER A 45 -3.61 13.19 9.14
N SER A 46 -2.76 12.34 9.73
CA SER A 46 -3.08 10.95 10.03
C SER A 46 -3.86 10.73 11.33
N ALA A 47 -4.27 11.79 12.04
CA ALA A 47 -4.97 11.66 13.32
C ALA A 47 -6.26 10.82 13.21
N LEU A 48 -7.08 11.06 12.18
CA LEU A 48 -8.30 10.27 11.96
C LEU A 48 -8.02 8.82 11.59
N VAL A 49 -6.92 8.56 10.88
CA VAL A 49 -6.47 7.20 10.59
C VAL A 49 -6.08 6.47 11.87
N LYS A 50 -5.34 7.13 12.77
CA LYS A 50 -4.96 6.56 14.07
C LYS A 50 -6.18 6.21 14.92
N GLN A 51 -7.16 7.12 15.02
CA GLN A 51 -8.41 6.90 15.73
C GLN A 51 -9.23 5.75 15.12
N TYR A 52 -9.30 5.67 13.79
CA TYR A 52 -9.97 4.58 13.09
C TYR A 52 -9.31 3.22 13.40
N LEU A 53 -7.99 3.14 13.31
CA LEU A 53 -7.24 1.90 13.60
C LEU A 53 -7.28 1.52 15.09
N ALA A 54 -7.43 2.49 15.98
CA ALA A 54 -7.68 2.27 17.41
C ALA A 54 -9.12 1.81 17.71
N GLY A 55 -10.02 1.81 16.72
CA GLY A 55 -11.41 1.40 16.89
C GLY A 55 -12.32 2.47 17.52
N GLU A 56 -11.86 3.73 17.62
CA GLU A 56 -12.61 4.81 18.26
C GLU A 56 -13.93 5.17 17.54
N PHE A 57 -14.03 4.83 16.23
CA PHE A 57 -15.24 5.06 15.44
C PHE A 57 -16.20 3.86 15.41
N GLY A 58 -15.92 2.81 16.19
CA GLY A 58 -16.71 1.58 16.21
C GLY A 58 -16.48 0.71 14.96
N GLU A 59 -17.15 -0.45 14.97
CA GLU A 59 -17.07 -1.40 13.87
C GLU A 59 -17.84 -0.94 12.61
N ASP A 60 -18.78 0.00 12.77
CA ASP A 60 -19.70 0.47 11.74
C ASP A 60 -19.14 1.59 10.84
N ALA A 61 -17.90 2.02 11.06
CA ALA A 61 -17.27 3.01 10.18
C ALA A 61 -17.31 2.49 8.73
N SER A 62 -18.05 3.19 7.85
CA SER A 62 -18.23 2.74 6.48
C SER A 62 -16.91 2.69 5.72
N PRO A 63 -16.76 1.79 4.71
CA PRO A 63 -15.58 1.78 3.85
C PRO A 63 -15.27 3.14 3.21
N PHE A 64 -16.31 3.90 2.86
CA PHE A 64 -16.18 5.25 2.30
C PHE A 64 -15.60 6.25 3.32
N ALA A 65 -16.09 6.23 4.56
CA ALA A 65 -15.56 7.09 5.62
C ALA A 65 -14.11 6.76 5.92
N ALA A 66 -13.79 5.47 6.12
CA ALA A 66 -12.43 5.03 6.36
C ALA A 66 -11.49 5.42 5.20
N SER A 67 -11.90 5.20 3.94
CA SER A 67 -11.14 5.63 2.76
C SER A 67 -10.86 7.12 2.76
N SER A 68 -11.84 7.94 3.20
CA SER A 68 -11.69 9.40 3.24
C SER A 68 -10.64 9.84 4.25
N PHE A 69 -10.51 9.16 5.40
CA PHE A 69 -9.46 9.47 6.38
C PHE A 69 -8.05 9.28 5.79
N TYR A 70 -7.84 8.18 5.07
CA TYR A 70 -6.58 7.92 4.37
C TYR A 70 -6.35 8.89 3.20
N ALA A 71 -7.41 9.23 2.46
CA ALA A 71 -7.32 10.14 1.32
C ALA A 71 -6.91 11.55 1.75
N VAL A 72 -7.45 12.06 2.86
CA VAL A 72 -7.08 13.37 3.42
C VAL A 72 -5.62 13.39 3.89
N ASP A 73 -5.13 12.31 4.49
CA ASP A 73 -3.71 12.17 4.86
C ASP A 73 -2.81 12.23 3.62
N ARG A 74 -3.14 11.48 2.55
CA ARG A 74 -2.41 11.54 1.27
C ARG A 74 -2.42 12.92 0.65
N TYR A 75 -3.57 13.59 0.64
CA TYR A 75 -3.72 14.93 0.10
C TYR A 75 -2.85 15.94 0.84
N ALA A 76 -2.89 15.92 2.17
CA ALA A 76 -2.09 16.82 3.01
C ALA A 76 -0.59 16.58 2.80
N SER A 77 -0.16 15.30 2.75
CA SER A 77 1.22 14.92 2.48
C SER A 77 1.66 15.38 1.08
N PHE A 78 0.83 15.16 0.05
CA PHE A 78 1.13 15.63 -1.31
C PHE A 78 1.37 17.12 -1.35
N GLN A 79 0.42 17.92 -0.87
CA GLN A 79 0.51 19.39 -0.96
C GLN A 79 1.70 19.95 -0.18
N LYS A 80 2.09 19.33 0.94
CA LYS A 80 3.13 19.87 1.82
C LYS A 80 4.54 19.39 1.53
N PHE A 81 4.70 18.14 1.05
CA PHE A 81 6.00 17.50 1.15
C PHE A 81 6.57 16.99 -0.17
N TRP A 82 5.76 16.57 -1.14
CA TRP A 82 6.31 15.91 -2.32
C TRP A 82 5.74 16.41 -3.66
N LYS A 83 4.82 17.37 -3.65
CA LYS A 83 4.27 17.96 -4.86
C LYS A 83 5.34 18.61 -5.72
N GLU A 84 6.22 19.41 -5.12
CA GLU A 84 7.30 20.11 -5.83
C GLU A 84 8.28 19.12 -6.48
N ASP A 85 8.68 18.05 -5.76
CA ASP A 85 9.53 17.00 -6.31
C ASP A 85 8.87 16.31 -7.50
N TYR A 86 7.57 15.98 -7.37
CA TYR A 86 6.80 15.35 -8.44
C TYR A 86 6.64 16.27 -9.67
N GLU A 87 6.33 17.55 -9.46
CA GLU A 87 6.22 18.52 -10.54
C GLU A 87 7.57 18.81 -11.22
N ALA A 88 8.67 18.74 -10.46
CA ALA A 88 10.03 18.86 -10.97
C ALA A 88 10.52 17.65 -11.80
N GLY A 89 9.74 16.55 -11.83
CA GLY A 89 10.08 15.40 -12.65
C GLY A 89 10.78 14.27 -11.90
N LYS A 90 10.89 14.33 -10.56
CA LYS A 90 11.55 13.32 -9.75
C LYS A 90 10.74 12.01 -9.73
N LEU A 91 11.43 10.88 -9.66
CA LEU A 91 10.83 9.59 -9.36
C LEU A 91 10.32 9.56 -7.92
N ILE A 92 9.06 9.21 -7.73
CA ILE A 92 8.44 9.00 -6.42
C ILE A 92 8.19 7.49 -6.24
N VAL A 93 8.75 6.92 -5.19
CA VAL A 93 8.49 5.51 -4.81
C VAL A 93 7.65 5.52 -3.53
N ALA A 94 6.43 5.03 -3.64
CA ALA A 94 5.47 5.03 -2.54
C ALA A 94 5.31 3.65 -1.93
N ALA A 95 5.44 3.56 -0.59
CA ALA A 95 4.95 2.43 0.18
C ALA A 95 3.50 2.68 0.55
N ARG A 96 2.58 1.91 -0.05
CA ARG A 96 1.13 2.15 0.03
C ARG A 96 0.74 3.49 -0.61
N TYR A 97 -0.47 3.55 -1.10
CA TYR A 97 -1.06 4.76 -1.66
C TYR A 97 -2.59 4.62 -1.66
N THR A 98 -3.27 5.16 -2.67
CA THR A 98 -4.70 4.94 -2.94
C THR A 98 -5.03 3.45 -3.06
N THR A 99 -4.08 2.67 -3.55
CA THR A 99 -4.13 1.20 -3.71
C THR A 99 -4.50 0.47 -2.43
N SER A 100 -4.06 0.95 -1.25
CA SER A 100 -4.42 0.33 0.02
C SER A 100 -5.92 0.45 0.33
N ASN A 101 -6.61 1.51 -0.12
CA ASN A 101 -8.07 1.58 -0.03
C ASN A 101 -8.75 0.51 -0.90
N ALA A 102 -8.22 0.27 -2.11
CA ALA A 102 -8.67 -0.79 -3.00
C ALA A 102 -8.34 -2.22 -2.50
N ILE A 103 -7.54 -2.35 -1.46
CA ILE A 103 -7.25 -3.61 -0.80
C ILE A 103 -8.15 -3.77 0.42
N TYR A 104 -7.98 -2.89 1.41
CA TYR A 104 -8.58 -3.07 2.73
C TYR A 104 -10.03 -2.59 2.81
N GLN A 105 -10.38 -1.47 2.18
CA GLN A 105 -11.75 -0.95 2.27
C GLN A 105 -12.66 -1.64 1.25
N LEU A 106 -12.13 -2.03 0.09
CA LEU A 106 -12.86 -2.86 -0.86
C LEU A 106 -13.28 -4.20 -0.23
N ALA A 107 -12.37 -4.85 0.52
CA ALA A 107 -12.65 -6.10 1.23
C ALA A 107 -13.75 -5.99 2.29
N ARG A 108 -14.06 -4.78 2.77
CA ARG A 108 -15.17 -4.49 3.71
C ARG A 108 -16.49 -4.20 3.01
N SER A 109 -16.46 -4.08 1.69
CA SER A 109 -17.64 -3.81 0.87
C SER A 109 -18.23 -5.10 0.31
N PRO A 110 -19.57 -5.21 0.13
CA PRO A 110 -20.18 -6.35 -0.55
C PRO A 110 -19.57 -6.58 -1.93
N ARG A 111 -19.35 -7.84 -2.29
CA ARG A 111 -18.62 -8.21 -3.53
C ARG A 111 -19.24 -7.60 -4.79
N GLU A 112 -20.55 -7.53 -4.86
CA GLU A 112 -21.32 -6.96 -5.97
C GLU A 112 -21.15 -5.44 -6.12
N THR A 113 -20.63 -4.75 -5.10
CA THR A 113 -20.40 -3.30 -5.11
C THR A 113 -18.95 -2.91 -5.42
N TRP A 114 -18.07 -3.87 -5.64
CA TRP A 114 -16.64 -3.60 -5.79
C TRP A 114 -16.31 -2.66 -6.95
N ASP A 115 -16.94 -2.83 -8.11
CA ASP A 115 -16.72 -1.93 -9.23
C ASP A 115 -17.14 -0.50 -8.91
N ALA A 116 -18.33 -0.33 -8.34
CA ALA A 116 -18.83 0.99 -7.96
C ALA A 116 -17.97 1.66 -6.88
N PHE A 117 -17.42 0.88 -5.94
CA PHE A 117 -16.49 1.41 -4.94
C PHE A 117 -15.16 1.87 -5.57
N LEU A 118 -14.62 1.09 -6.50
CA LEU A 118 -13.38 1.45 -7.21
C LEU A 118 -13.58 2.69 -8.09
N ASP A 119 -14.72 2.80 -8.79
CA ASP A 119 -15.06 3.99 -9.57
C ASP A 119 -15.18 5.24 -8.69
N TRP A 120 -15.86 5.11 -7.53
CA TRP A 120 -15.97 6.18 -6.56
C TRP A 120 -14.60 6.61 -6.03
N MET A 121 -13.73 5.66 -5.72
CA MET A 121 -12.41 5.92 -5.19
C MET A 121 -11.54 6.67 -6.21
N GLU A 122 -11.57 6.28 -7.48
CA GLU A 122 -10.88 6.98 -8.56
C GLU A 122 -11.38 8.41 -8.73
N ASP A 123 -12.70 8.61 -8.77
CA ASP A 123 -13.30 9.94 -8.86
C ASP A 123 -12.92 10.80 -7.65
N TYR A 124 -13.02 10.24 -6.45
CA TYR A 124 -12.76 10.98 -5.22
C TYR A 124 -11.28 11.37 -5.09
N GLU A 125 -10.36 10.41 -5.19
CA GLU A 125 -8.95 10.67 -4.91
C GLU A 125 -8.24 11.36 -6.07
N TYR A 126 -8.51 10.97 -7.31
CA TYR A 126 -7.80 11.55 -8.45
C TYR A 126 -8.49 12.76 -9.06
N GLU A 127 -9.82 12.72 -9.23
CA GLU A 127 -10.53 13.82 -9.89
C GLU A 127 -10.94 14.94 -8.92
N LYS A 128 -11.42 14.60 -7.70
CA LYS A 128 -11.88 15.62 -6.74
C LYS A 128 -10.75 16.15 -5.87
N LEU A 129 -9.87 15.28 -5.34
CA LEU A 129 -8.73 15.71 -4.54
C LEU A 129 -7.51 16.09 -5.40
N GLY A 130 -7.46 15.67 -6.66
CA GLY A 130 -6.34 15.97 -7.56
C GLY A 130 -5.04 15.29 -7.17
N LEU A 131 -5.12 14.12 -6.52
CA LEU A 131 -3.94 13.31 -6.24
C LEU A 131 -3.38 12.74 -7.53
N PRO A 132 -2.04 12.63 -7.70
CA PRO A 132 -1.45 12.00 -8.88
C PRO A 132 -1.90 10.54 -9.01
N ARG A 133 -2.25 10.12 -10.24
CA ARG A 133 -2.44 8.72 -10.54
C ARG A 133 -1.07 8.02 -10.58
N PRO A 134 -0.93 6.81 -10.01
CA PRO A 134 0.30 6.04 -10.17
C PRO A 134 0.59 5.74 -11.64
N ASP A 135 1.85 5.89 -12.05
CA ASP A 135 2.34 5.43 -13.35
C ASP A 135 2.48 3.90 -13.38
N ALA A 136 2.82 3.31 -12.24
CA ALA A 136 2.89 1.87 -12.06
C ALA A 136 2.57 1.47 -10.61
N VAL A 137 1.94 0.31 -10.47
CA VAL A 137 1.65 -0.30 -9.17
C VAL A 137 2.17 -1.73 -9.16
N CYS A 138 2.86 -2.09 -8.10
CA CYS A 138 3.28 -3.45 -7.80
C CYS A 138 2.59 -3.93 -6.52
N PHE A 139 1.95 -5.09 -6.58
CA PHE A 139 1.40 -5.80 -5.44
C PHE A 139 2.31 -6.97 -5.05
N LEU A 140 2.85 -6.92 -3.84
CA LEU A 140 3.65 -8.01 -3.27
C LEU A 140 2.72 -9.09 -2.72
N ASP A 141 2.59 -10.19 -3.45
CA ASP A 141 1.70 -11.30 -3.09
C ASP A 141 2.44 -12.34 -2.26
N MET A 142 2.45 -12.15 -0.94
CA MET A 142 3.00 -13.09 0.03
C MET A 142 1.92 -14.09 0.46
N PRO A 143 2.22 -15.41 0.50
CA PRO A 143 1.29 -16.38 1.07
C PRO A 143 0.91 -16.02 2.51
N LEU A 144 -0.40 -16.04 2.84
CA LEU A 144 -0.90 -15.55 4.13
C LEU A 144 -0.30 -16.31 5.33
N ALA A 145 -0.07 -17.62 5.21
CA ALA A 145 0.59 -18.39 6.27
C ALA A 145 2.01 -17.88 6.56
N VAL A 146 2.73 -17.43 5.52
CA VAL A 146 4.07 -16.84 5.66
C VAL A 146 3.98 -15.47 6.29
N SER A 147 3.09 -14.59 5.79
CA SER A 147 2.96 -13.23 6.33
C SER A 147 2.54 -13.24 7.81
N GLN A 148 1.62 -14.12 8.21
CA GLN A 148 1.22 -14.27 9.61
C GLN A 148 2.39 -14.72 10.50
N ARG A 149 3.20 -15.68 10.05
CA ARG A 149 4.40 -16.09 10.78
C ARG A 149 5.40 -14.95 10.92
N LEU A 150 5.70 -14.21 9.84
CA LEU A 150 6.63 -13.08 9.87
C LEU A 150 6.13 -11.95 10.79
N MET A 151 4.81 -11.71 10.84
CA MET A 151 4.23 -10.74 11.78
C MET A 151 4.37 -11.20 13.24
N THR A 152 4.11 -12.48 13.53
CA THR A 152 4.28 -13.04 14.89
C THR A 152 5.74 -12.93 15.33
N GLU A 153 6.70 -13.23 14.45
CA GLU A 153 8.13 -13.07 14.71
C GLU A 153 8.50 -11.59 14.97
N ARG A 154 7.95 -10.64 14.20
CA ARG A 154 8.18 -9.19 14.39
C ARG A 154 7.72 -8.70 15.76
N TYR A 155 6.66 -9.25 16.29
CA TYR A 155 6.08 -8.86 17.58
C TYR A 155 6.56 -9.72 18.74
N ASP A 156 7.59 -10.55 18.56
CA ASP A 156 8.13 -11.47 19.57
C ASP A 156 7.04 -12.40 20.18
N GLY A 157 6.07 -12.79 19.36
CA GLY A 157 4.90 -13.58 19.78
C GLY A 157 3.80 -12.80 20.52
N ASP A 158 3.93 -11.50 20.67
CA ASP A 158 2.92 -10.65 21.31
C ASP A 158 1.79 -10.28 20.36
N GLU A 159 0.76 -11.10 20.30
CA GLU A 159 -0.43 -10.91 19.46
C GLU A 159 -1.22 -9.62 19.78
N SER A 160 -0.99 -9.00 20.98
CA SER A 160 -1.67 -7.76 21.36
C SER A 160 -1.21 -6.54 20.55
N LYS A 161 -0.04 -6.63 19.95
CA LYS A 161 0.55 -5.59 19.09
C LYS A 161 -0.02 -5.55 17.68
N LYS A 162 -0.74 -6.59 17.26
CA LYS A 162 -1.44 -6.62 15.97
C LYS A 162 -2.60 -5.63 15.98
N ASP A 163 -2.76 -4.87 14.91
CA ASP A 163 -3.88 -3.96 14.74
C ASP A 163 -5.21 -4.67 14.41
N LEU A 164 -6.28 -3.89 14.22
CA LEU A 164 -7.62 -4.39 13.92
C LEU A 164 -7.65 -5.32 12.70
N HIS A 165 -6.85 -5.02 11.68
CA HIS A 165 -6.83 -5.77 10.42
C HIS A 165 -5.93 -7.01 10.51
N GLU A 166 -4.78 -6.89 11.15
CA GLU A 166 -3.77 -7.95 11.26
C GLU A 166 -4.24 -9.18 12.05
N ARG A 167 -5.21 -9.01 12.98
CA ARG A 167 -5.76 -10.08 13.82
C ARG A 167 -6.74 -10.99 13.11
N ASN A 168 -7.34 -10.55 12.01
CA ASN A 168 -8.42 -11.27 11.34
C ASN A 168 -7.93 -11.93 10.04
N VAL A 169 -7.45 -13.17 10.14
CA VAL A 169 -6.92 -13.94 8.98
C VAL A 169 -7.95 -14.04 7.85
N LYS A 170 -9.22 -14.29 8.17
CA LYS A 170 -10.28 -14.39 7.16
C LYS A 170 -10.49 -13.06 6.43
N PHE A 171 -10.37 -11.95 7.16
CA PHE A 171 -10.40 -10.63 6.53
C PHE A 171 -9.22 -10.41 5.61
N LEU A 172 -8.02 -10.85 6.00
CA LEU A 172 -6.82 -10.77 5.15
C LEU A 172 -6.92 -11.62 3.88
N GLU A 173 -7.62 -12.77 3.93
CA GLU A 173 -7.95 -13.55 2.73
C GLU A 173 -8.81 -12.73 1.77
N THR A 174 -9.86 -12.08 2.28
CA THR A 174 -10.69 -11.19 1.48
C THR A 174 -9.91 -9.97 0.96
N CYS A 175 -8.99 -9.42 1.74
CA CYS A 175 -8.09 -8.34 1.30
C CYS A 175 -7.20 -8.79 0.14
N ARG A 176 -6.66 -10.02 0.18
CA ARG A 176 -5.90 -10.56 -0.93
C ARG A 176 -6.75 -10.73 -2.19
N GLU A 177 -7.98 -11.23 -2.05
CA GLU A 177 -8.92 -11.31 -3.18
C GLU A 177 -9.22 -9.94 -3.78
N ALA A 178 -9.47 -8.93 -2.92
CA ALA A 178 -9.71 -7.55 -3.33
C ALA A 178 -8.48 -6.96 -4.06
N ALA A 179 -7.28 -7.21 -3.55
CA ALA A 179 -6.03 -6.77 -4.17
C ALA A 179 -5.86 -7.37 -5.57
N LEU A 180 -6.06 -8.67 -5.73
CA LEU A 180 -5.95 -9.36 -7.03
C LEU A 180 -7.05 -8.90 -8.01
N TYR A 181 -8.24 -8.60 -7.49
CA TYR A 181 -9.31 -8.02 -8.29
C TYR A 181 -8.95 -6.64 -8.82
N ALA A 182 -8.49 -5.75 -7.94
CA ALA A 182 -8.04 -4.41 -8.31
C ALA A 182 -6.83 -4.47 -9.26
N ALA A 183 -5.87 -5.37 -9.00
CA ALA A 183 -4.72 -5.60 -9.84
C ALA A 183 -5.12 -5.97 -11.28
N LYS A 184 -6.08 -6.87 -11.43
CA LYS A 184 -6.63 -7.24 -12.75
C LYS A 184 -7.35 -6.08 -13.42
N ARG A 185 -8.13 -5.30 -12.67
CA ARG A 185 -8.90 -4.16 -13.21
C ARG A 185 -8.00 -3.02 -13.68
N TRP A 186 -6.94 -2.73 -12.92
CA TRP A 186 -6.08 -1.57 -13.15
C TRP A 186 -4.70 -1.91 -13.72
N GLY A 187 -4.45 -3.18 -14.05
CA GLY A 187 -3.20 -3.60 -14.66
C GLY A 187 -1.98 -3.53 -13.73
N TRP A 188 -2.17 -3.79 -12.43
CA TRP A 188 -1.04 -3.84 -11.51
C TRP A 188 -0.16 -5.05 -11.79
N THR A 189 1.14 -4.90 -11.57
CA THR A 189 2.06 -6.03 -11.57
C THR A 189 1.93 -6.77 -10.24
N VAL A 190 1.66 -8.06 -10.29
CA VAL A 190 1.66 -8.92 -9.09
C VAL A 190 3.00 -9.65 -9.04
N ILE A 191 3.77 -9.41 -7.97
CA ILE A 191 5.05 -10.09 -7.72
C ILE A 191 4.84 -11.12 -6.62
N PRO A 192 4.94 -12.43 -6.93
CA PRO A 192 4.89 -13.46 -5.90
C PRO A 192 6.09 -13.35 -4.97
N CYS A 193 5.85 -13.41 -3.67
CA CYS A 193 6.88 -13.31 -2.63
C CYS A 193 7.13 -14.63 -1.90
N GLY A 194 6.54 -15.71 -2.37
CA GLY A 194 6.71 -17.05 -1.80
C GLY A 194 5.84 -18.07 -2.51
N GLU A 195 6.03 -19.33 -2.13
CA GLU A 195 5.25 -20.47 -2.63
C GLU A 195 4.91 -21.40 -1.46
N GLY A 196 3.64 -21.78 -1.35
CA GLY A 196 3.14 -22.57 -0.24
C GLY A 196 3.40 -21.91 1.12
N ASP A 197 4.22 -22.52 1.96
CA ASP A 197 4.60 -22.03 3.29
C ASP A 197 6.00 -21.39 3.34
N LYS A 198 6.64 -21.21 2.18
CA LYS A 198 8.02 -20.70 2.07
C LYS A 198 8.07 -19.33 1.41
N PRO A 199 8.69 -18.32 2.04
CA PRO A 199 8.99 -17.06 1.38
C PRO A 199 10.11 -17.26 0.36
N PHE A 200 10.10 -16.48 -0.70
CA PHE A 200 11.28 -16.30 -1.55
C PHE A 200 12.35 -15.51 -0.80
N SER A 201 13.60 -15.61 -1.24
CA SER A 201 14.66 -14.80 -0.65
C SER A 201 14.40 -13.30 -0.87
N ILE A 202 14.87 -12.49 0.07
CA ILE A 202 14.78 -11.02 -0.04
C ILE A 202 15.36 -10.56 -1.38
N GLU A 203 16.51 -11.12 -1.75
CA GLU A 203 17.20 -10.80 -3.00
C GLU A 203 16.36 -11.12 -4.24
N ALA A 204 15.71 -12.29 -4.31
CA ALA A 204 14.89 -12.68 -5.45
C ALA A 204 13.69 -11.73 -5.65
N VAL A 205 13.05 -11.31 -4.57
CA VAL A 205 11.96 -10.32 -4.61
C VAL A 205 12.49 -8.94 -4.99
N THR A 206 13.66 -8.56 -4.47
CA THR A 206 14.32 -7.29 -4.82
C THR A 206 14.64 -7.23 -6.31
N GLU A 207 15.20 -8.28 -6.90
CA GLU A 207 15.49 -8.33 -8.34
C GLU A 207 14.22 -8.16 -9.19
N SER A 208 13.13 -8.83 -8.80
CA SER A 208 11.83 -8.67 -9.48
C SER A 208 11.31 -7.24 -9.40
N LEU A 209 11.47 -6.59 -8.26
CA LEU A 209 11.08 -5.19 -8.06
C LEU A 209 11.97 -4.22 -8.86
N MET A 210 13.28 -4.46 -8.91
CA MET A 210 14.20 -3.64 -9.68
C MET A 210 13.94 -3.76 -11.18
N GLU A 211 13.61 -4.94 -11.70
CA GLU A 211 13.20 -5.11 -13.10
C GLU A 211 11.88 -4.40 -13.39
N TRP A 212 10.92 -4.46 -12.45
CA TRP A 212 9.66 -3.71 -12.55
C TRP A 212 9.88 -2.18 -12.54
N LEU A 213 10.82 -1.66 -11.74
CA LEU A 213 11.15 -0.23 -11.67
C LEU A 213 11.97 0.28 -12.85
N LYS A 214 12.67 -0.59 -13.55
CA LYS A 214 13.62 -0.23 -14.63
C LYS A 214 13.12 0.74 -15.68
N PRO A 215 11.84 0.72 -16.13
CA PRO A 215 11.32 1.70 -17.10
C PRO A 215 11.22 3.13 -16.56
N PHE A 216 11.35 3.33 -15.24
CA PHE A 216 11.12 4.60 -14.54
C PHE A 216 12.41 5.23 -13.97
N VAL A 217 13.54 4.55 -14.09
CA VAL A 217 14.86 4.96 -13.57
C VAL A 217 15.84 5.34 -14.67
#